data_57210a5276758f0d00fcaa872ecc34ed
#
_entry.id   57210a5276758f0d00fcaa872ecc34ed
#
_cell.length_a   1.000
_cell.length_b   1.000
_cell.length_c   1.000
_cell.angle_alpha   90.00
_cell.angle_beta   90.00
_cell.angle_gamma   90.00
#
_symmetry.space_group_name_H-M   'P 1'
#
loop_
_entity.id
_entity.type
_entity.pdbx_description
1 polymer ?
#
loop_
_entity_poly.entity_id
_entity_poly.type
_entity_poly.pdbx_seq_one_letter_code
_entity_poly.pdbx_strand_id
1 'polypeptide(L)'
;MKKFGARGFTLIELMIVVAIVAILAAVALPAYTGHVVRAARVQAQAELLELASLQEKVFLNSNSYSASVTAAYNGTSAGGLGRTSGQTNDGRYTLTLDIRVPSQTFVLTATPTAGGTQVSDGNISISESGSRTCNPTCGPRGATTW
;
A
#
# COMPACT_ATOMS: atom_id res chain seq x y z
N MET A 1 -4.78 -58.81 -21.31
CA MET A 1 -4.98 -57.47 -20.66
C MET A 1 -4.47 -57.55 -19.22
N LYS A 2 -3.34 -56.85 -18.92
CA LYS A 2 -2.84 -56.75 -17.52
C LYS A 2 -3.68 -55.73 -16.76
N LYS A 3 -4.44 -56.15 -15.74
CA LYS A 3 -5.13 -55.27 -14.80
C LYS A 3 -4.06 -54.65 -13.89
N PHE A 4 -3.81 -53.35 -14.06
CA PHE A 4 -3.06 -52.58 -13.04
C PHE A 4 -3.95 -52.45 -11.79
N GLY A 5 -3.58 -53.12 -10.72
CA GLY A 5 -4.25 -52.97 -9.43
C GLY A 5 -4.02 -51.56 -8.93
N ALA A 6 -5.10 -50.75 -8.76
CA ALA A 6 -5.05 -49.49 -8.10
C ALA A 6 -4.65 -49.71 -6.62
N ARG A 7 -3.44 -49.29 -6.25
CA ARG A 7 -3.01 -49.24 -4.86
C ARG A 7 -3.69 -48.04 -4.20
N GLY A 8 -4.55 -48.27 -3.22
CA GLY A 8 -5.14 -47.22 -2.40
C GLY A 8 -4.13 -46.65 -1.42
N PHE A 9 -4.25 -45.36 -1.11
CA PHE A 9 -3.47 -44.69 -0.05
C PHE A 9 -3.79 -45.30 1.32
N THR A 10 -2.76 -45.47 2.11
CA THR A 10 -2.95 -45.88 3.52
C THR A 10 -3.27 -44.66 4.39
N LEU A 11 -4.02 -44.84 5.48
CA LEU A 11 -4.36 -43.76 6.41
C LEU A 11 -3.10 -43.15 7.02
N ILE A 12 -2.10 -43.97 7.35
CA ILE A 12 -0.82 -43.50 7.91
C ILE A 12 -0.05 -42.61 6.93
N GLU A 13 -0.07 -42.95 5.65
CA GLU A 13 0.60 -42.16 4.59
C GLU A 13 -0.04 -40.77 4.45
N LEU A 14 -1.38 -40.68 4.52
CA LEU A 14 -2.09 -39.41 4.55
C LEU A 14 -1.74 -38.59 5.78
N MET A 15 -1.67 -39.21 6.97
CA MET A 15 -1.31 -38.50 8.20
C MET A 15 0.10 -37.90 8.15
N ILE A 16 1.07 -38.63 7.60
CA ILE A 16 2.44 -38.14 7.45
C ILE A 16 2.49 -36.95 6.50
N VAL A 17 1.80 -37.02 5.37
CA VAL A 17 1.75 -35.93 4.39
C VAL A 17 1.14 -34.67 5.01
N VAL A 18 0.00 -34.79 5.71
CA VAL A 18 -0.63 -33.65 6.39
C VAL A 18 0.27 -33.05 7.46
N ALA A 19 0.98 -33.88 8.23
CA ALA A 19 1.93 -33.40 9.23
C ALA A 19 3.08 -32.59 8.59
N ILE A 20 3.65 -33.07 7.49
CA ILE A 20 4.71 -32.35 6.77
C ILE A 20 4.19 -31.02 6.21
N VAL A 21 3.02 -31.03 5.57
CA VAL A 21 2.39 -29.79 5.03
C VAL A 21 2.09 -28.80 6.14
N ALA A 22 1.62 -29.23 7.29
CA ALA A 22 1.35 -28.36 8.43
C ALA A 22 2.63 -27.67 8.95
N ILE A 23 3.74 -28.39 9.04
CA ILE A 23 5.04 -27.82 9.44
C ILE A 23 5.53 -26.79 8.43
N LEU A 24 5.45 -27.11 7.13
CA LEU A 24 5.86 -26.18 6.08
C LEU A 24 4.99 -24.93 6.05
N ALA A 25 3.67 -25.08 6.20
CA ALA A 25 2.72 -23.96 6.24
C ALA A 25 2.99 -23.03 7.44
N ALA A 26 3.32 -23.58 8.62
CA ALA A 26 3.61 -22.79 9.81
C ALA A 26 4.77 -21.79 9.62
N VAL A 27 5.75 -22.11 8.77
CA VAL A 27 6.88 -21.25 8.45
C VAL A 27 6.59 -20.34 7.25
N ALA A 28 5.92 -20.86 6.21
CA ALA A 28 5.68 -20.17 4.96
C ALA A 28 4.66 -19.02 5.10
N LEU A 29 3.58 -19.20 5.86
CA LEU A 29 2.51 -18.21 5.98
C LEU A 29 2.98 -16.86 6.59
N PRO A 30 3.71 -16.80 7.73
CA PRO A 30 4.17 -15.52 8.27
C PRO A 30 5.19 -14.83 7.37
N ALA A 31 6.04 -15.57 6.66
CA ALA A 31 6.97 -15.00 5.70
C ALA A 31 6.21 -14.36 4.51
N TYR A 32 5.19 -15.04 3.99
CA TYR A 32 4.36 -14.54 2.90
C TYR A 32 3.63 -13.23 3.27
N THR A 33 2.99 -13.17 4.43
CA THR A 33 2.28 -11.97 4.89
C THR A 33 3.22 -10.77 5.01
N GLY A 34 4.44 -10.97 5.52
CA GLY A 34 5.46 -9.92 5.56
C GLY A 34 5.88 -9.40 4.19
N HIS A 35 5.94 -10.24 3.16
CA HIS A 35 6.19 -9.81 1.78
C HIS A 35 5.03 -8.99 1.21
N VAL A 36 3.80 -9.43 1.44
CA VAL A 36 2.59 -8.71 0.99
C VAL A 36 2.51 -7.31 1.59
N VAL A 37 2.77 -7.18 2.90
CA VAL A 37 2.81 -5.88 3.59
C VAL A 37 3.86 -4.95 2.97
N ARG A 38 5.07 -5.43 2.74
CA ARG A 38 6.13 -4.63 2.10
C ARG A 38 5.80 -4.22 0.68
N ALA A 39 5.24 -5.12 -0.13
CA ALA A 39 4.85 -4.83 -1.51
C ALA A 39 3.78 -3.73 -1.57
N ALA A 40 2.74 -3.82 -0.74
CA ALA A 40 1.69 -2.81 -0.67
C ALA A 40 2.23 -1.44 -0.21
N ARG A 41 3.18 -1.41 0.73
CA ARG A 41 3.86 -0.16 1.12
C ARG A 41 4.60 0.48 -0.04
N VAL A 42 5.41 -0.29 -0.77
CA VAL A 42 6.16 0.21 -1.93
C VAL A 42 5.21 0.74 -3.00
N GLN A 43 4.09 0.08 -3.22
CA GLN A 43 3.06 0.57 -4.12
C GLN A 43 2.47 1.91 -3.64
N ALA A 44 2.10 2.02 -2.37
CA ALA A 44 1.58 3.27 -1.82
C ALA A 44 2.60 4.42 -1.90
N GLN A 45 3.89 4.13 -1.68
CA GLN A 45 4.98 5.10 -1.86
C GLN A 45 5.07 5.59 -3.31
N ALA A 46 4.99 4.68 -4.28
CA ALA A 46 4.99 5.04 -5.70
C ALA A 46 3.80 5.92 -6.08
N GLU A 47 2.60 5.58 -5.58
CA GLU A 47 1.38 6.36 -5.81
C GLU A 47 1.44 7.76 -5.16
N LEU A 48 2.01 7.88 -3.95
CA LEU A 48 2.25 9.19 -3.33
C LEU A 48 3.20 10.07 -4.14
N LEU A 49 4.27 9.47 -4.70
CA LEU A 49 5.21 10.19 -5.59
C LEU A 49 4.53 10.66 -6.88
N GLU A 50 3.69 9.83 -7.47
CA GLU A 50 2.89 10.19 -8.65
C GLU A 50 1.98 11.38 -8.34
N LEU A 51 1.21 11.30 -7.24
CA LEU A 51 0.31 12.38 -6.82
C LEU A 51 1.07 13.68 -6.47
N ALA A 52 2.23 13.58 -5.82
CA ALA A 52 3.08 14.74 -5.57
C ALA A 52 3.55 15.39 -6.90
N SER A 53 3.94 14.59 -7.88
CA SER A 53 4.32 15.12 -9.20
C SER A 53 3.16 15.80 -9.93
N LEU A 54 1.93 15.30 -9.76
CA LEU A 54 0.73 15.97 -10.30
C LEU A 54 0.44 17.27 -9.58
N GLN A 55 0.64 17.36 -8.26
CA GLN A 55 0.53 18.60 -7.49
C GLN A 55 1.50 19.67 -8.00
N GLU A 56 2.75 19.30 -8.26
CA GLU A 56 3.73 20.24 -8.83
C GLU A 56 3.31 20.76 -10.22
N LYS A 57 2.75 19.90 -11.08
CA LYS A 57 2.21 20.32 -12.38
C LYS A 57 1.01 21.27 -12.22
N VAL A 58 0.13 21.00 -11.27
CA VAL A 58 -1.00 21.90 -10.94
C VAL A 58 -0.48 23.25 -10.47
N PHE A 59 0.52 23.27 -9.60
CA PHE A 59 1.12 24.50 -9.08
C PHE A 59 1.78 25.33 -10.18
N LEU A 60 2.49 24.71 -11.10
CA LEU A 60 3.10 25.40 -12.25
C LEU A 60 2.07 26.11 -13.13
N ASN A 61 0.86 25.56 -13.24
CA ASN A 61 -0.19 26.10 -14.09
C ASN A 61 -1.10 27.14 -13.40
N SER A 62 -1.29 27.03 -12.08
CA SER A 62 -2.28 27.83 -11.34
C SER A 62 -1.72 28.56 -10.12
N ASN A 63 -0.42 28.44 -9.87
CA ASN A 63 0.28 29.00 -8.69
C ASN A 63 -0.43 28.64 -7.35
N SER A 64 -1.09 27.51 -7.33
CA SER A 64 -1.69 26.94 -6.12
C SER A 64 -1.92 25.44 -6.30
N TYR A 65 -1.94 24.70 -5.19
CA TYR A 65 -2.15 23.25 -5.19
C TYR A 65 -3.65 22.88 -5.25
N SER A 66 -3.97 21.71 -5.81
CA SER A 66 -5.31 21.14 -5.76
C SER A 66 -5.64 20.69 -4.35
N ALA A 67 -6.90 20.85 -3.93
CA ALA A 67 -7.39 20.40 -2.62
C ALA A 67 -8.06 19.02 -2.67
N SER A 68 -8.14 18.35 -3.82
CA SER A 68 -8.86 17.09 -3.99
C SER A 68 -8.01 16.01 -4.63
N VAL A 69 -7.98 14.83 -3.99
CA VAL A 69 -7.38 13.63 -4.58
C VAL A 69 -8.27 13.03 -5.67
N THR A 70 -9.59 13.08 -5.50
CA THR A 70 -10.56 12.32 -6.30
C THR A 70 -11.25 13.12 -7.40
N ALA A 71 -11.30 14.45 -7.33
CA ALA A 71 -11.87 15.24 -8.41
C ALA A 71 -11.06 15.03 -9.70
N ALA A 72 -11.72 15.19 -10.84
CA ALA A 72 -11.11 15.01 -12.16
C ALA A 72 -9.89 15.92 -12.33
N TYR A 73 -8.81 15.37 -12.86
CA TYR A 73 -7.61 16.16 -13.17
C TYR A 73 -7.87 17.07 -14.37
N ASN A 74 -7.69 18.37 -14.19
CA ASN A 74 -7.81 19.38 -15.24
C ASN A 74 -6.54 20.23 -15.41
N GLY A 75 -5.47 19.88 -14.69
CA GLY A 75 -4.20 20.60 -14.70
C GLY A 75 -4.16 21.87 -13.88
N THR A 76 -5.24 22.24 -13.17
CA THR A 76 -5.33 23.44 -12.32
C THR A 76 -5.75 23.12 -10.90
N SER A 77 -5.59 24.08 -9.98
CA SER A 77 -5.99 23.93 -8.57
C SER A 77 -7.51 23.78 -8.37
N ALA A 78 -8.32 24.20 -9.34
CA ALA A 78 -9.77 24.03 -9.31
C ALA A 78 -10.22 22.58 -9.58
N GLY A 79 -9.36 21.75 -10.16
CA GLY A 79 -9.56 20.33 -10.36
C GLY A 79 -9.01 19.50 -9.22
N GLY A 80 -8.93 18.17 -9.44
CA GLY A 80 -8.31 17.23 -8.55
C GLY A 80 -7.11 16.52 -9.14
N LEU A 81 -6.65 15.49 -8.44
CA LEU A 81 -5.54 14.63 -8.89
C LEU A 81 -6.00 13.44 -9.74
N GLY A 82 -7.31 13.34 -10.02
CA GLY A 82 -7.88 12.38 -10.96
C GLY A 82 -7.98 10.94 -10.45
N ARG A 83 -7.88 10.70 -9.15
CA ARG A 83 -8.07 9.35 -8.59
C ARG A 83 -9.54 8.99 -8.58
N THR A 84 -9.88 7.78 -9.04
CA THR A 84 -11.27 7.29 -9.03
C THR A 84 -11.78 6.99 -7.62
N SER A 85 -10.88 6.72 -6.70
CA SER A 85 -11.17 6.54 -5.28
C SER A 85 -10.11 7.23 -4.42
N GLY A 86 -10.45 7.55 -3.19
CA GLY A 86 -9.49 8.02 -2.18
C GLY A 86 -8.62 6.91 -1.59
N GLN A 87 -8.32 5.86 -2.35
CA GLN A 87 -7.50 4.73 -1.92
C GLN A 87 -6.41 4.42 -2.93
N THR A 88 -5.38 3.70 -2.50
CA THR A 88 -4.41 3.08 -3.41
C THR A 88 -5.08 2.06 -4.33
N ASN A 89 -4.46 1.74 -5.46
CA ASN A 89 -5.03 0.83 -6.46
C ASN A 89 -5.31 -0.58 -5.88
N ASP A 90 -4.58 -0.99 -4.85
CA ASP A 90 -4.79 -2.26 -4.15
C ASP A 90 -5.79 -2.14 -2.98
N GLY A 91 -6.33 -0.94 -2.70
CA GLY A 91 -7.28 -0.66 -1.63
C GLY A 91 -6.73 -0.76 -0.20
N ARG A 92 -5.42 -0.91 -0.04
CA ARG A 92 -4.79 -1.17 1.27
C ARG A 92 -4.47 0.09 2.06
N TYR A 93 -4.41 1.25 1.39
CA TYR A 93 -4.20 2.55 2.00
C TYR A 93 -5.26 3.54 1.55
N THR A 94 -5.72 4.39 2.47
CA THR A 94 -6.54 5.55 2.17
C THR A 94 -5.64 6.75 1.97
N LEU A 95 -5.84 7.47 0.86
CA LEU A 95 -5.07 8.64 0.47
C LEU A 95 -5.77 9.90 0.93
N THR A 96 -5.08 10.76 1.65
CA THR A 96 -5.55 12.08 2.08
C THR A 96 -4.58 13.15 1.64
N LEU A 97 -5.12 14.33 1.40
CA LEU A 97 -4.38 15.51 0.98
C LEU A 97 -4.73 16.66 1.93
N ASP A 98 -3.74 17.21 2.58
CA ASP A 98 -3.85 18.39 3.42
C ASP A 98 -3.13 19.57 2.75
N ILE A 99 -3.87 20.68 2.54
CA ILE A 99 -3.35 21.92 1.97
C ILE A 99 -3.30 22.97 3.05
N ARG A 100 -2.14 23.60 3.21
CA ARG A 100 -1.94 24.67 4.18
C ARG A 100 -1.89 26.02 3.48
N VAL A 101 -2.87 26.88 3.79
CA VAL A 101 -2.97 28.26 3.33
C VAL A 101 -2.58 29.16 4.52
N PRO A 102 -1.79 30.23 4.33
CA PRO A 102 -1.35 30.86 3.07
C PRO A 102 0.00 30.35 2.52
N SER A 103 0.68 29.44 3.21
CA SER A 103 2.04 29.01 2.81
C SER A 103 2.09 28.16 1.54
N GLN A 104 0.95 27.85 0.94
CA GLN A 104 0.84 27.07 -0.28
C GLN A 104 1.70 25.78 -0.22
N THR A 105 1.52 25.01 0.84
CA THR A 105 2.19 23.74 1.05
C THR A 105 1.17 22.62 1.04
N PHE A 106 1.60 21.41 0.70
CA PHE A 106 0.75 20.23 0.80
C PHE A 106 1.43 19.10 1.56
N VAL A 107 0.62 18.24 2.15
CA VAL A 107 1.04 16.93 2.65
C VAL A 107 0.08 15.88 2.10
N LEU A 108 0.63 14.94 1.35
CA LEU A 108 -0.06 13.73 0.92
C LEU A 108 0.23 12.62 1.92
N THR A 109 -0.80 11.98 2.43
CA THR A 109 -0.68 10.89 3.40
C THR A 109 -1.43 9.66 2.91
N ALA A 110 -0.78 8.49 3.00
CA ALA A 110 -1.41 7.19 2.83
C ALA A 110 -1.52 6.54 4.21
N THR A 111 -2.76 6.32 4.65
CA THR A 111 -3.11 5.70 5.93
C THR A 111 -3.59 4.27 5.67
N PRO A 112 -3.08 3.25 6.38
CA PRO A 112 -3.58 1.88 6.25
C PRO A 112 -5.09 1.80 6.42
N THR A 113 -5.75 1.09 5.50
CA THR A 113 -7.20 0.87 5.59
C THR A 113 -7.53 0.04 6.83
N ALA A 114 -8.53 0.49 7.60
CA ALA A 114 -8.94 -0.18 8.84
C ALA A 114 -9.33 -1.65 8.60
N GLY A 115 -8.88 -2.54 9.49
CA GLY A 115 -9.13 -3.98 9.38
C GLY A 115 -8.25 -4.72 8.35
N GLY A 116 -7.39 -4.02 7.62
CA GLY A 116 -6.48 -4.61 6.65
C GLY A 116 -5.18 -5.14 7.27
N THR A 117 -4.42 -5.89 6.49
CA THR A 117 -3.11 -6.43 6.89
C THR A 117 -2.04 -5.35 7.11
N GLN A 118 -2.31 -4.12 6.65
CA GLN A 118 -1.39 -2.97 6.73
C GLN A 118 -1.51 -2.15 8.02
N VAL A 119 -2.50 -2.44 8.88
CA VAL A 119 -2.78 -1.62 10.07
C VAL A 119 -1.57 -1.42 10.98
N SER A 120 -0.67 -2.42 11.05
CA SER A 120 0.57 -2.34 11.84
C SER A 120 1.72 -1.60 11.14
N ASP A 121 1.52 -1.19 9.87
CA ASP A 121 2.60 -0.64 9.04
C ASP A 121 2.83 0.86 9.22
N GLY A 122 1.87 1.56 9.83
CA GLY A 122 1.91 3.01 10.02
C GLY A 122 1.53 3.82 8.76
N ASN A 123 1.33 5.11 8.96
CA ASN A 123 1.05 6.06 7.88
C ASN A 123 2.35 6.44 7.18
N ILE A 124 2.28 6.63 5.88
CA ILE A 124 3.39 7.19 5.08
C ILE A 124 2.94 8.50 4.46
N SER A 125 3.82 9.49 4.43
CA SER A 125 3.49 10.80 3.88
C SER A 125 4.64 11.42 3.11
N ILE A 126 4.29 12.33 2.19
CA ILE A 126 5.21 13.16 1.43
C ILE A 126 4.69 14.60 1.40
N SER A 127 5.60 15.55 1.58
CA SER A 127 5.30 16.99 1.48
C SER A 127 5.82 17.59 0.17
N GLU A 128 5.45 18.84 -0.10
CA GLU A 128 5.94 19.65 -1.24
C GLU A 128 7.46 19.78 -1.26
N SER A 129 8.11 19.80 -0.10
CA SER A 129 9.57 19.85 0.00
C SER A 129 10.26 18.52 -0.34
N GLY A 130 9.48 17.48 -0.67
CA GLY A 130 9.98 16.12 -0.89
C GLY A 130 10.31 15.37 0.40
N SER A 131 9.99 15.92 1.58
CA SER A 131 10.16 15.23 2.86
C SER A 131 9.23 14.02 2.94
N ARG A 132 9.80 12.86 3.25
CA ARG A 132 9.11 11.56 3.30
C ARG A 132 9.15 11.05 4.72
N THR A 133 8.00 10.86 5.31
CA THR A 133 7.90 10.47 6.73
C THR A 133 6.98 9.27 6.94
N CYS A 134 7.18 8.60 8.07
CA CYS A 134 6.35 7.51 8.54
C CYS A 134 5.93 7.76 9.98
N ASN A 135 4.68 7.45 10.31
CA ASN A 135 4.17 7.62 11.66
C ASN A 135 3.28 6.42 12.07
N PRO A 136 3.60 5.72 13.16
CA PRO A 136 4.75 5.93 14.06
C PRO A 136 6.09 5.51 13.44
N THR A 137 6.12 4.48 12.59
CA THR A 137 7.33 3.96 11.93
C THR A 137 6.96 3.18 10.66
N CYS A 138 7.90 3.04 9.73
CA CYS A 138 7.76 2.18 8.55
C CYS A 138 8.39 0.81 8.81
N GLY A 139 7.54 -0.20 8.94
CA GLY A 139 7.98 -1.58 9.00
C GLY A 139 8.77 -1.99 10.24
N PRO A 140 9.29 -3.22 10.26
CA PRO A 140 9.82 -3.85 11.47
C PRO A 140 11.13 -3.26 11.99
N ARG A 141 11.77 -2.37 11.23
CA ARG A 141 13.04 -1.73 11.64
C ARG A 141 12.86 -0.35 12.29
N GLY A 142 11.62 0.10 12.47
CA GLY A 142 11.34 1.36 13.15
C GLY A 142 11.83 2.62 12.41
N ALA A 143 11.94 2.58 11.07
CA ALA A 143 12.30 3.74 10.29
C ALA A 143 11.20 4.82 10.38
N THR A 144 11.59 6.09 10.49
CA THR A 144 10.68 7.25 10.50
C THR A 144 10.61 7.96 9.14
N THR A 145 11.43 7.54 8.18
CA THR A 145 11.48 8.04 6.80
C THR A 145 11.52 6.89 5.80
N TRP A 146 11.10 7.13 4.56
CA TRP A 146 11.05 6.13 3.48
C TRP A 146 11.65 6.61 2.16
#